data_5867f93a9a12252c460cedddc5a2dda4
#
_entry.id   5867f93a9a12252c460cedddc5a2dda4
#
_cell.length_a   1.000
_cell.length_b   1.000
_cell.length_c   1.000
_cell.angle_alpha   90.00
_cell.angle_beta   90.00
_cell.angle_gamma   90.00
#
_symmetry.space_group_name_H-M   'P 1'
#
loop_
_entity.id
_entity.type
_entity.pdbx_description
1 polymer ?
#
loop_
_entity_poly.entity_id
_entity_poly.type
_entity_poly.pdbx_seq_one_letter_code
_entity_poly.pdbx_strand_id
1 'polypeptide(L)'
;MPRVTVTLGLALLWSGSIHAQSLQAGAWSSNGSAAGYVMEANGRATDPDGATVSLQSQNAAAGTFGSAGSSLVADAIKGRRVSVSAELQTRGVGTGASLWLRIDRNATMLMMDNGVDRPVRGDSEWTRYSVSLPVPDDATMIVFGVLLRGTGRVVARNIRVEAGSPLTPGGPLADPAREVLEAAIAIVKQNALRRDEVPWTTVEPRVRAYAAGAQTSADVYPAIRYLLSELGDHHSFLSPPSQTTALRTGSVRNLDPEVRSMSDGVGYVMVPGYQGWEPSALRVYAGQFHQLLDTVRASVECGWIIDLRQDVGGNMWPMLAGLKPFLGDAALGTFESLSKSSPPWRAGAGVGVQPSSSLAVLESAWVAVLTGPRTASSGEAVTIAFRGRPRTRSFGLPTAGLSTSNGTFALPDGAALLLTTAVEADRTGRRYGDKIEPDQLVENDPAKGDPAIEAATQWLRASSTCRAGAK
;
A
#
# COMPACT_ATOMS: atom_id res chain seq x y z
N MET A 1 61.48 -46.93 -44.54
CA MET A 1 60.05 -46.76 -44.24
C MET A 1 59.93 -46.61 -42.76
N PRO A 2 59.68 -45.41 -42.20
CA PRO A 2 59.49 -45.25 -40.75
C PRO A 2 58.00 -45.43 -40.38
N ARG A 3 57.74 -46.15 -39.33
CA ARG A 3 56.43 -46.36 -38.72
C ARG A 3 56.00 -45.11 -37.96
N VAL A 4 54.83 -44.58 -38.31
CA VAL A 4 54.16 -43.48 -37.58
C VAL A 4 53.32 -44.10 -36.48
N THR A 5 53.62 -43.78 -35.22
CA THR A 5 52.85 -44.13 -34.05
C THR A 5 51.86 -43.01 -33.78
N VAL A 6 50.55 -43.28 -33.91
CA VAL A 6 49.47 -42.34 -33.54
C VAL A 6 49.11 -42.57 -32.07
N THR A 7 49.37 -41.55 -31.24
CA THR A 7 48.94 -41.55 -29.87
C THR A 7 47.57 -40.92 -29.77
N LEU A 8 46.52 -41.72 -29.45
CA LEU A 8 45.22 -41.20 -29.11
C LEU A 8 45.25 -40.59 -27.70
N GLY A 9 45.10 -39.28 -27.64
CA GLY A 9 44.85 -38.58 -26.37
C GLY A 9 43.38 -38.75 -25.94
N LEU A 10 43.14 -39.44 -24.83
CA LEU A 10 41.85 -39.48 -24.16
C LEU A 10 41.59 -38.10 -23.51
N ALA A 11 40.67 -37.32 -24.06
CA ALA A 11 40.14 -36.15 -23.40
C ALA A 11 39.14 -36.60 -22.32
N LEU A 12 39.53 -36.53 -21.05
CA LEU A 12 38.64 -36.67 -19.90
C LEU A 12 37.67 -35.46 -19.87
N LEU A 13 36.46 -35.68 -20.32
CA LEU A 13 35.36 -34.77 -20.08
C LEU A 13 35.01 -34.83 -18.59
N TRP A 14 35.44 -33.80 -17.86
CA TRP A 14 34.95 -33.54 -16.51
C TRP A 14 33.49 -33.07 -16.63
N SER A 15 32.54 -33.99 -16.48
CA SER A 15 31.16 -33.69 -16.20
C SER A 15 31.09 -33.23 -14.73
N GLY A 16 31.32 -31.95 -14.51
CA GLY A 16 30.98 -31.30 -13.25
C GLY A 16 29.48 -31.41 -13.02
N SER A 17 29.08 -32.38 -12.20
CA SER A 17 27.70 -32.38 -11.66
C SER A 17 27.52 -31.12 -10.82
N ILE A 18 26.89 -30.12 -11.40
CA ILE A 18 26.32 -28.99 -10.64
C ILE A 18 25.28 -29.64 -9.74
N HIS A 19 25.61 -29.82 -8.46
CA HIS A 19 24.61 -30.16 -7.45
C HIS A 19 23.60 -29.02 -7.46
N ALA A 20 22.45 -29.26 -8.06
CA ALA A 20 21.30 -28.39 -7.90
C ALA A 20 21.01 -28.33 -6.40
N GLN A 21 21.32 -27.20 -5.76
CA GLN A 21 20.91 -26.98 -4.38
C GLN A 21 19.40 -27.18 -4.35
N SER A 22 18.94 -28.18 -3.58
CA SER A 22 17.53 -28.43 -3.42
C SER A 22 16.88 -27.23 -2.76
N LEU A 23 15.87 -26.64 -3.42
CA LEU A 23 15.08 -25.57 -2.84
C LEU A 23 14.44 -26.06 -1.54
N GLN A 24 14.51 -25.27 -0.49
CA GLN A 24 13.87 -25.59 0.79
C GLN A 24 12.92 -24.46 1.19
N ALA A 25 11.61 -24.72 1.06
CA ALA A 25 10.58 -23.82 1.57
C ALA A 25 10.45 -23.94 3.09
N GLY A 26 10.21 -22.81 3.75
CA GLY A 26 9.89 -22.74 5.17
C GLY A 26 8.52 -23.36 5.51
N ALA A 27 8.18 -23.34 6.79
CA ALA A 27 6.84 -23.70 7.25
C ALA A 27 5.82 -22.63 6.82
N TRP A 28 4.57 -23.04 6.75
CA TRP A 28 3.47 -22.12 6.48
C TRP A 28 3.13 -21.27 7.71
N SER A 29 2.84 -20.02 7.48
CA SER A 29 2.41 -19.07 8.50
C SER A 29 1.17 -18.31 8.04
N SER A 30 0.32 -17.97 8.99
CA SER A 30 -0.84 -17.11 8.76
C SER A 30 -0.40 -15.64 8.79
N ASN A 31 -0.79 -14.88 7.77
CA ASN A 31 -0.53 -13.45 7.61
C ASN A 31 -1.81 -12.70 7.21
N GLY A 32 -1.77 -11.38 7.29
CA GLY A 32 -2.88 -10.52 6.89
C GLY A 32 -3.72 -10.04 8.07
N SER A 33 -4.96 -9.65 7.81
CA SER A 33 -5.95 -9.24 8.83
C SER A 33 -6.47 -10.46 9.58
N ALA A 34 -5.59 -11.22 10.21
CA ALA A 34 -5.79 -12.60 10.68
C ALA A 34 -7.04 -12.84 11.55
N ALA A 35 -7.58 -11.81 12.20
CA ALA A 35 -8.86 -11.92 12.91
C ALA A 35 -9.99 -12.22 11.91
N GLY A 36 -10.59 -13.40 12.02
CA GLY A 36 -11.69 -13.83 11.17
C GLY A 36 -11.34 -14.79 10.05
N TYR A 37 -10.09 -15.30 10.01
CA TYR A 37 -9.68 -16.35 9.08
C TYR A 37 -8.99 -17.50 9.81
N VAL A 38 -9.29 -18.74 9.40
CA VAL A 38 -8.61 -19.95 9.88
C VAL A 38 -7.80 -20.52 8.74
N MET A 39 -6.58 -20.89 9.05
CA MET A 39 -5.62 -21.54 8.16
C MET A 39 -5.31 -22.96 8.65
N GLU A 40 -5.30 -23.91 7.71
CA GLU A 40 -4.72 -25.24 7.89
C GLU A 40 -3.69 -25.46 6.78
N ALA A 41 -2.55 -26.04 7.11
CA ALA A 41 -1.51 -26.33 6.14
C ALA A 41 -0.81 -27.65 6.44
N ASN A 42 -0.44 -28.39 5.39
CA ASN A 42 0.30 -29.63 5.45
C ASN A 42 1.33 -29.71 4.32
N GLY A 43 2.53 -30.24 4.64
CA GLY A 43 3.64 -30.35 3.69
C GLY A 43 4.33 -29.02 3.39
N ARG A 44 5.38 -29.05 2.60
CA ARG A 44 6.11 -27.90 2.08
C ARG A 44 6.00 -27.82 0.57
N ALA A 45 6.04 -26.61 0.02
CA ALA A 45 5.96 -26.39 -1.42
C ALA A 45 7.14 -26.96 -2.23
N THR A 46 8.19 -27.38 -1.55
CA THR A 46 9.38 -28.07 -2.11
C THR A 46 9.37 -29.58 -1.90
N ASP A 47 8.37 -30.12 -1.22
CA ASP A 47 8.24 -31.57 -1.04
C ASP A 47 7.82 -32.23 -2.38
N PRO A 48 8.18 -33.49 -2.63
CA PRO A 48 7.82 -34.21 -3.85
C PRO A 48 6.31 -34.21 -4.16
N ASP A 49 5.50 -34.32 -3.11
CA ASP A 49 4.03 -34.33 -3.20
C ASP A 49 3.43 -32.91 -3.15
N GLY A 50 4.28 -31.87 -2.94
CA GLY A 50 3.85 -30.49 -2.76
C GLY A 50 3.18 -30.26 -1.41
N ALA A 51 2.59 -29.07 -1.25
CA ALA A 51 1.87 -28.72 -0.03
C ALA A 51 0.37 -28.60 -0.28
N THR A 52 -0.40 -28.68 0.80
CA THR A 52 -1.83 -28.37 0.82
C THR A 52 -2.10 -27.28 1.87
N VAL A 53 -2.88 -26.27 1.49
CA VAL A 53 -3.27 -25.15 2.35
C VAL A 53 -4.77 -24.91 2.20
N SER A 54 -5.47 -24.71 3.32
CA SER A 54 -6.82 -24.18 3.32
C SER A 54 -6.90 -22.86 4.06
N LEU A 55 -7.69 -21.93 3.53
CA LEU A 55 -8.09 -20.69 4.20
C LEU A 55 -9.62 -20.61 4.21
N GLN A 56 -10.19 -20.32 5.37
CA GLN A 56 -11.63 -20.16 5.53
C GLN A 56 -11.93 -18.91 6.36
N SER A 57 -12.87 -18.10 5.88
CA SER A 57 -13.37 -16.96 6.65
C SER A 57 -14.28 -17.42 7.79
N GLN A 58 -14.05 -16.86 8.98
CA GLN A 58 -14.91 -16.98 10.16
C GLN A 58 -15.16 -15.55 10.67
N ASN A 59 -16.36 -15.02 10.46
CA ASN A 59 -16.70 -13.64 10.87
C ASN A 59 -15.75 -12.55 10.31
N ALA A 60 -15.23 -12.74 9.09
CA ALA A 60 -14.35 -11.78 8.46
C ALA A 60 -15.09 -10.46 8.19
N ALA A 61 -14.54 -9.34 8.67
CA ALA A 61 -15.07 -8.02 8.40
C ALA A 61 -14.93 -7.67 6.91
N ALA A 62 -15.80 -6.81 6.39
CA ALA A 62 -15.70 -6.33 5.02
C ALA A 62 -14.35 -5.65 4.77
N GLY A 63 -13.72 -5.94 3.62
CA GLY A 63 -12.42 -5.39 3.25
C GLY A 63 -11.21 -6.08 3.88
N THR A 64 -11.40 -7.12 4.72
CA THR A 64 -10.30 -7.91 5.29
C THR A 64 -9.87 -9.05 4.39
N PHE A 65 -8.69 -9.60 4.68
CA PHE A 65 -8.17 -10.76 3.98
C PHE A 65 -7.40 -11.69 4.93
N GLY A 66 -7.41 -12.99 4.62
CA GLY A 66 -6.53 -13.99 5.20
C GLY A 66 -5.48 -14.43 4.18
N SER A 67 -4.27 -14.67 4.62
CA SER A 67 -3.19 -15.17 3.77
C SER A 67 -2.42 -16.27 4.49
N ALA A 68 -2.15 -17.35 3.77
CA ALA A 68 -1.18 -18.36 4.14
C ALA A 68 0.10 -18.13 3.33
N GLY A 69 1.22 -17.98 4.01
CA GLY A 69 2.49 -17.72 3.39
C GLY A 69 3.59 -18.69 3.80
N SER A 70 4.51 -18.95 2.87
CA SER A 70 5.78 -19.64 3.10
C SER A 70 6.88 -18.87 2.39
N SER A 71 8.14 -19.18 2.69
CA SER A 71 9.28 -18.47 2.12
C SER A 71 10.44 -19.41 1.85
N LEU A 72 11.35 -18.97 0.97
CA LEU A 72 12.63 -19.58 0.75
C LEU A 72 13.71 -18.53 0.45
N VAL A 73 14.97 -18.85 0.72
CA VAL A 73 16.11 -17.99 0.38
C VAL A 73 16.30 -17.95 -1.13
N ALA A 74 16.56 -16.77 -1.67
CA ALA A 74 16.60 -16.54 -3.12
C ALA A 74 17.87 -17.07 -3.80
N ASP A 75 18.97 -17.33 -3.07
CA ASP A 75 20.32 -17.54 -3.61
C ASP A 75 20.41 -18.59 -4.72
N ALA A 76 19.67 -19.70 -4.59
CA ALA A 76 19.70 -20.78 -5.59
C ALA A 76 18.90 -20.44 -6.89
N ILE A 77 18.16 -19.35 -6.90
CA ILE A 77 17.25 -19.01 -8.01
C ILE A 77 17.56 -17.62 -8.61
N LYS A 78 18.51 -16.88 -8.07
CA LYS A 78 18.94 -15.58 -8.62
C LYS A 78 19.23 -15.68 -10.11
N GLY A 79 18.86 -14.64 -10.88
CA GLY A 79 19.02 -14.61 -12.34
C GLY A 79 18.11 -15.57 -13.10
N ARG A 80 17.07 -16.12 -12.47
CA ARG A 80 16.09 -17.04 -13.06
C ARG A 80 14.66 -16.55 -12.80
N ARG A 81 13.69 -17.17 -13.46
CA ARG A 81 12.29 -17.07 -13.02
C ARG A 81 12.02 -18.06 -11.89
N VAL A 82 11.17 -17.69 -10.96
CA VAL A 82 10.55 -18.60 -10.00
C VAL A 82 9.07 -18.69 -10.32
N SER A 83 8.51 -19.89 -10.26
CA SER A 83 7.09 -20.14 -10.45
C SER A 83 6.51 -20.84 -9.24
N VAL A 84 5.32 -20.39 -8.82
CA VAL A 84 4.49 -21.06 -7.84
C VAL A 84 3.23 -21.55 -8.54
N SER A 85 2.93 -22.82 -8.45
CA SER A 85 1.73 -23.43 -9.04
C SER A 85 0.96 -24.21 -7.99
N ALA A 86 -0.37 -24.28 -8.15
CA ALA A 86 -1.27 -25.08 -7.34
C ALA A 86 -2.57 -25.38 -8.08
N GLU A 87 -3.31 -26.36 -7.60
CA GLU A 87 -4.71 -26.53 -7.92
C GLU A 87 -5.56 -25.86 -6.83
N LEU A 88 -6.43 -24.95 -7.22
CA LEU A 88 -7.35 -24.26 -6.30
C LEU A 88 -8.78 -24.79 -6.47
N GLN A 89 -9.46 -24.96 -5.34
CA GLN A 89 -10.90 -25.16 -5.26
C GLN A 89 -11.48 -24.11 -4.32
N THR A 90 -12.59 -23.48 -4.69
CA THR A 90 -13.25 -22.45 -3.88
C THR A 90 -14.69 -22.77 -3.58
N ARG A 91 -15.19 -22.28 -2.44
CA ARG A 91 -16.60 -22.35 -2.04
C ARG A 91 -17.02 -21.02 -1.40
N GLY A 92 -18.08 -20.41 -1.95
CA GLY A 92 -18.67 -19.17 -1.45
C GLY A 92 -17.70 -17.96 -1.41
N VAL A 93 -16.71 -17.93 -2.31
CA VAL A 93 -15.72 -16.84 -2.31
C VAL A 93 -16.32 -15.53 -2.83
N GLY A 94 -16.51 -14.57 -1.94
CA GLY A 94 -17.16 -13.30 -2.26
C GLY A 94 -16.26 -12.36 -3.06
N THR A 95 -15.11 -11.96 -2.52
CA THR A 95 -14.23 -10.96 -3.16
C THR A 95 -13.19 -11.61 -4.05
N GLY A 96 -12.49 -12.65 -3.60
CA GLY A 96 -11.54 -13.37 -4.43
C GLY A 96 -10.53 -14.22 -3.67
N ALA A 97 -10.10 -15.31 -4.29
CA ALA A 97 -8.97 -16.12 -3.87
C ALA A 97 -7.90 -16.11 -4.97
N SER A 98 -6.63 -16.24 -4.59
CA SER A 98 -5.52 -16.27 -5.56
C SER A 98 -4.26 -16.91 -4.96
N LEU A 99 -3.35 -17.36 -5.83
CA LEU A 99 -1.95 -17.51 -5.48
C LEU A 99 -1.29 -16.14 -5.47
N TRP A 100 -0.25 -15.99 -4.65
CA TRP A 100 0.60 -14.80 -4.66
C TRP A 100 2.07 -15.17 -4.53
N LEU A 101 2.92 -14.29 -5.06
CA LEU A 101 4.37 -14.45 -5.08
C LEU A 101 5.00 -13.07 -4.89
N ARG A 102 6.02 -12.98 -4.04
CA ARG A 102 6.75 -11.76 -3.72
C ARG A 102 8.25 -12.03 -3.67
N ILE A 103 9.02 -11.10 -4.16
CA ILE A 103 10.48 -11.11 -4.13
C ILE A 103 10.93 -9.93 -3.28
N ASP A 104 11.77 -10.18 -2.27
CA ASP A 104 12.27 -9.18 -1.36
C ASP A 104 13.81 -9.07 -1.42
N ARG A 105 14.30 -7.85 -1.22
CA ARG A 105 15.69 -7.52 -0.91
C ARG A 105 15.73 -7.02 0.53
N ASN A 106 16.19 -7.85 1.45
CA ASN A 106 16.10 -7.62 2.90
C ASN A 106 14.63 -7.35 3.30
N ALA A 107 14.33 -6.16 3.85
CA ALA A 107 12.97 -5.75 4.22
C ALA A 107 12.21 -5.03 3.09
N THR A 108 12.84 -4.81 1.93
CA THR A 108 12.25 -4.08 0.81
C THR A 108 11.63 -5.04 -0.19
N MET A 109 10.35 -4.86 -0.48
CA MET A 109 9.66 -5.58 -1.55
C MET A 109 10.12 -5.06 -2.91
N LEU A 110 10.74 -5.93 -3.72
CA LEU A 110 11.16 -5.61 -5.10
C LEU A 110 10.03 -5.82 -6.09
N MET A 111 9.32 -6.94 -5.97
CA MET A 111 8.25 -7.33 -6.90
C MET A 111 7.19 -8.11 -6.16
N MET A 112 5.95 -8.01 -6.63
CA MET A 112 4.83 -8.82 -6.16
C MET A 112 3.81 -9.05 -7.26
N ASP A 113 3.32 -10.27 -7.34
CA ASP A 113 2.09 -10.65 -8.03
C ASP A 113 1.17 -11.29 -7.00
N ASN A 114 0.08 -10.62 -6.66
CA ASN A 114 -0.88 -11.09 -5.67
C ASN A 114 -2.17 -11.65 -6.31
N GLY A 115 -2.22 -11.78 -7.62
CA GLY A 115 -3.36 -12.31 -8.36
C GLY A 115 -4.64 -11.47 -8.26
N VAL A 116 -4.54 -10.21 -7.81
CA VAL A 116 -5.68 -9.29 -7.62
C VAL A 116 -6.46 -9.08 -8.91
N ASP A 117 -5.77 -9.10 -10.05
CA ASP A 117 -6.37 -8.83 -11.37
C ASP A 117 -7.07 -10.05 -11.97
N ARG A 118 -6.81 -11.25 -11.45
CA ARG A 118 -7.37 -12.52 -11.90
C ARG A 118 -7.84 -13.42 -10.74
N PRO A 119 -8.73 -12.91 -9.88
CA PRO A 119 -9.17 -13.63 -8.69
C PRO A 119 -10.14 -14.77 -9.05
N VAL A 120 -10.07 -15.86 -8.32
CA VAL A 120 -11.10 -16.90 -8.32
C VAL A 120 -12.23 -16.45 -7.41
N ARG A 121 -13.48 -16.48 -7.92
CA ARG A 121 -14.69 -16.05 -7.20
C ARG A 121 -15.76 -17.14 -7.21
N GLY A 122 -16.66 -17.07 -6.25
CA GLY A 122 -17.76 -18.01 -6.12
C GLY A 122 -17.27 -19.42 -5.79
N ASP A 123 -17.92 -20.41 -6.41
CA ASP A 123 -17.55 -21.81 -6.34
C ASP A 123 -16.75 -22.19 -7.57
N SER A 124 -15.65 -22.88 -7.39
CA SER A 124 -14.86 -23.46 -8.48
C SER A 124 -14.45 -24.89 -8.15
N GLU A 125 -14.41 -25.74 -9.16
CA GLU A 125 -13.78 -27.04 -9.05
C GLU A 125 -12.26 -26.90 -9.18
N TRP A 126 -11.52 -27.97 -8.89
CA TRP A 126 -10.08 -27.99 -8.95
C TRP A 126 -9.55 -27.47 -10.29
N THR A 127 -8.91 -26.33 -10.26
CA THR A 127 -8.35 -25.69 -11.45
C THR A 127 -6.91 -25.28 -11.16
N ARG A 128 -6.02 -25.55 -12.10
CA ARG A 128 -4.60 -25.22 -11.96
C ARG A 128 -4.36 -23.73 -12.20
N TYR A 129 -3.65 -23.12 -11.26
CA TYR A 129 -3.18 -21.74 -11.33
C TYR A 129 -1.67 -21.70 -11.16
N SER A 130 -1.06 -20.67 -11.73
CA SER A 130 0.37 -20.40 -11.52
C SER A 130 0.63 -18.90 -11.51
N VAL A 131 1.68 -18.53 -10.80
CA VAL A 131 2.24 -17.17 -10.75
C VAL A 131 3.75 -17.27 -10.87
N SER A 132 4.37 -16.38 -11.64
CA SER A 132 5.80 -16.43 -11.90
C SER A 132 6.43 -15.04 -11.90
N LEU A 133 7.58 -14.90 -11.23
CA LEU A 133 8.33 -13.65 -11.17
C LEU A 133 9.80 -13.89 -11.56
N PRO A 134 10.48 -12.90 -12.15
CA PRO A 134 11.94 -12.89 -12.25
C PRO A 134 12.54 -12.69 -10.86
N VAL A 135 13.67 -13.34 -10.58
CA VAL A 135 14.39 -13.20 -9.31
C VAL A 135 15.66 -12.39 -9.58
N PRO A 136 15.71 -11.12 -9.14
CA PRO A 136 16.89 -10.26 -9.25
C PRO A 136 18.11 -10.85 -8.56
N ASP A 137 19.32 -10.46 -9.01
CA ASP A 137 20.57 -10.91 -8.43
C ASP A 137 20.78 -10.46 -6.99
N ASP A 138 20.13 -9.36 -6.61
CA ASP A 138 20.15 -8.77 -5.27
C ASP A 138 18.96 -9.20 -4.38
N ALA A 139 18.10 -10.08 -4.89
CA ALA A 139 17.03 -10.68 -4.08
C ALA A 139 17.60 -11.50 -2.93
N THR A 140 16.97 -11.42 -1.77
CA THR A 140 17.36 -12.21 -0.58
C THR A 140 16.31 -13.24 -0.20
N MET A 141 15.03 -12.96 -0.46
CA MET A 141 13.92 -13.81 -0.05
C MET A 141 12.85 -13.90 -1.13
N ILE A 142 12.28 -15.08 -1.27
CA ILE A 142 11.10 -15.35 -2.07
C ILE A 142 9.98 -15.75 -1.11
N VAL A 143 8.88 -15.03 -1.14
CA VAL A 143 7.70 -15.28 -0.28
C VAL A 143 6.50 -15.55 -1.16
N PHE A 144 5.73 -16.58 -0.83
CA PHE A 144 4.63 -17.00 -1.68
C PHE A 144 3.50 -17.63 -0.85
N GLY A 145 2.33 -17.76 -1.46
CA GLY A 145 1.23 -18.38 -0.74
C GLY A 145 -0.12 -18.31 -1.41
N VAL A 146 -1.15 -18.47 -0.56
CA VAL A 146 -2.57 -18.43 -0.91
C VAL A 146 -3.22 -17.26 -0.20
N LEU A 147 -4.08 -16.54 -0.90
CA LEU A 147 -4.81 -15.37 -0.43
C LEU A 147 -6.31 -15.61 -0.54
N LEU A 148 -7.07 -15.29 0.49
CA LEU A 148 -8.53 -15.22 0.50
C LEU A 148 -8.97 -13.82 0.96
N ARG A 149 -9.70 -13.10 0.09
CA ARG A 149 -10.26 -11.77 0.39
C ARG A 149 -11.78 -11.88 0.59
N GLY A 150 -12.27 -11.31 1.68
CA GLY A 150 -13.68 -11.36 2.05
C GLY A 150 -14.10 -12.76 2.52
N THR A 151 -15.33 -13.16 2.20
CA THR A 151 -15.93 -14.41 2.69
C THR A 151 -15.56 -15.62 1.84
N GLY A 152 -15.78 -16.83 2.37
CA GLY A 152 -15.69 -18.10 1.68
C GLY A 152 -14.56 -18.99 2.16
N ARG A 153 -14.24 -19.98 1.36
CA ARG A 153 -13.17 -20.94 1.58
C ARG A 153 -12.39 -21.16 0.29
N VAL A 154 -11.07 -21.22 0.38
CA VAL A 154 -10.16 -21.70 -0.66
C VAL A 154 -9.33 -22.85 -0.12
N VAL A 155 -9.21 -23.90 -0.92
CA VAL A 155 -8.26 -25.00 -0.71
C VAL A 155 -7.29 -25.01 -1.89
N ALA A 156 -6.00 -24.99 -1.59
CA ALA A 156 -4.92 -25.15 -2.55
C ALA A 156 -4.21 -26.46 -2.26
N ARG A 157 -4.03 -27.31 -3.27
CA ARG A 157 -3.25 -28.54 -3.18
C ARG A 157 -2.18 -28.60 -4.25
N ASN A 158 -1.25 -29.53 -4.12
CA ASN A 158 -0.12 -29.68 -5.05
C ASN A 158 0.64 -28.35 -5.21
N ILE A 159 0.74 -27.56 -4.12
CA ILE A 159 1.47 -26.30 -4.17
C ILE A 159 2.95 -26.61 -4.36
N ARG A 160 3.52 -26.10 -5.45
CA ARG A 160 4.93 -26.29 -5.81
C ARG A 160 5.58 -24.96 -6.10
N VAL A 161 6.86 -24.86 -5.68
CA VAL A 161 7.72 -23.75 -6.06
C VAL A 161 8.89 -24.32 -6.86
N GLU A 162 9.11 -23.78 -8.05
CA GLU A 162 10.07 -24.31 -9.01
C GLU A 162 10.93 -23.20 -9.58
N ALA A 163 12.23 -23.48 -9.77
CA ALA A 163 13.11 -22.60 -10.53
C ALA A 163 12.86 -22.81 -12.03
N GLY A 164 12.47 -21.75 -12.69
CA GLY A 164 12.26 -21.70 -14.14
C GLY A 164 13.55 -21.44 -14.92
N SER A 165 13.39 -20.99 -16.16
CA SER A 165 14.51 -20.66 -17.07
C SER A 165 15.36 -19.50 -16.55
N PRO A 166 16.65 -19.45 -16.90
CA PRO A 166 17.47 -18.27 -16.71
C PRO A 166 16.84 -17.05 -17.37
N LEU A 167 17.00 -15.88 -16.77
CA LEU A 167 16.59 -14.61 -17.38
C LEU A 167 17.54 -14.30 -18.54
N THR A 168 16.97 -14.07 -19.71
CA THR A 168 17.75 -13.73 -20.91
C THR A 168 17.61 -12.23 -21.16
N PRO A 169 18.66 -11.42 -20.93
CA PRO A 169 18.63 -10.01 -21.27
C PRO A 169 18.30 -9.81 -22.76
N GLY A 170 17.42 -8.85 -23.07
CA GLY A 170 17.11 -8.48 -24.46
C GLY A 170 16.19 -9.43 -25.21
N GLY A 171 15.50 -10.35 -24.50
CA GLY A 171 14.47 -11.18 -25.13
C GLY A 171 13.33 -10.33 -25.75
N PRO A 172 12.68 -10.82 -26.83
CA PRO A 172 11.64 -10.07 -27.52
C PRO A 172 10.45 -9.80 -26.58
N LEU A 173 9.84 -8.63 -26.73
CA LEU A 173 8.57 -8.25 -26.10
C LEU A 173 7.50 -8.16 -27.18
N ALA A 174 6.30 -8.66 -26.92
CA ALA A 174 5.15 -8.35 -27.76
C ALA A 174 4.81 -6.85 -27.67
N ASP A 175 4.21 -6.30 -28.71
CA ASP A 175 3.97 -4.86 -28.81
C ASP A 175 3.20 -4.27 -27.61
N PRO A 176 2.09 -4.88 -27.10
CA PRO A 176 1.40 -4.35 -25.95
C PRO A 176 2.27 -4.27 -24.67
N ALA A 177 3.12 -5.28 -24.47
CA ALA A 177 4.05 -5.33 -23.34
C ALA A 177 5.13 -4.24 -23.48
N ARG A 178 5.65 -4.07 -24.71
CA ARG A 178 6.69 -3.07 -25.00
C ARG A 178 6.17 -1.65 -24.78
N GLU A 179 4.99 -1.33 -25.31
CA GLU A 179 4.39 0.01 -25.17
C GLU A 179 4.23 0.42 -23.71
N VAL A 180 3.71 -0.48 -22.88
CA VAL A 180 3.51 -0.21 -21.45
C VAL A 180 4.83 -0.05 -20.71
N LEU A 181 5.83 -0.91 -20.99
CA LEU A 181 7.13 -0.83 -20.35
C LEU A 181 7.87 0.46 -20.71
N GLU A 182 7.92 0.83 -22.00
CA GLU A 182 8.58 2.05 -22.45
C GLU A 182 7.92 3.30 -21.89
N ALA A 183 6.59 3.34 -21.88
CA ALA A 183 5.85 4.43 -21.26
C ALA A 183 6.18 4.55 -19.76
N ALA A 184 6.21 3.44 -19.02
CA ALA A 184 6.52 3.44 -17.60
C ALA A 184 7.95 3.96 -17.34
N ILE A 185 8.95 3.48 -18.08
CA ILE A 185 10.34 3.93 -17.94
C ILE A 185 10.44 5.44 -18.24
N ALA A 186 9.81 5.91 -19.30
CA ALA A 186 9.83 7.32 -19.69
C ALA A 186 9.17 8.21 -18.61
N ILE A 187 8.01 7.81 -18.10
CA ILE A 187 7.29 8.54 -17.05
C ILE A 187 8.14 8.65 -15.78
N VAL A 188 8.75 7.56 -15.32
CA VAL A 188 9.60 7.55 -14.12
C VAL A 188 10.80 8.45 -14.28
N LYS A 189 11.52 8.35 -15.42
CA LYS A 189 12.67 9.19 -15.73
C LYS A 189 12.36 10.69 -15.76
N GLN A 190 11.16 11.05 -16.19
CA GLN A 190 10.77 12.45 -16.32
C GLN A 190 10.23 13.04 -15.02
N ASN A 191 9.47 12.25 -14.24
CA ASN A 191 8.59 12.79 -13.23
C ASN A 191 8.91 12.37 -11.80
N ALA A 192 9.62 11.24 -11.58
CA ALA A 192 9.90 10.79 -10.22
C ALA A 192 10.71 11.84 -9.44
N LEU A 193 10.34 12.08 -8.18
CA LEU A 193 11.06 13.01 -7.30
C LEU A 193 12.53 12.61 -7.14
N ARG A 194 12.78 11.30 -7.01
CA ARG A 194 14.13 10.74 -6.80
C ARG A 194 14.77 10.17 -8.07
N ARG A 195 14.31 10.59 -9.26
CA ARG A 195 14.83 10.08 -10.54
C ARG A 195 16.35 10.25 -10.73
N ASP A 196 16.92 11.30 -10.14
CA ASP A 196 18.34 11.60 -10.28
C ASP A 196 19.22 10.74 -9.33
N GLU A 197 18.60 10.03 -8.38
CA GLU A 197 19.27 9.08 -7.47
C GLU A 197 19.36 7.67 -8.06
N VAL A 198 18.57 7.36 -9.11
CA VAL A 198 18.51 6.03 -9.73
C VAL A 198 19.74 5.84 -10.65
N PRO A 199 20.51 4.77 -10.47
CA PRO A 199 21.64 4.45 -11.37
C PRO A 199 21.12 3.84 -12.69
N TRP A 200 20.58 4.67 -13.56
CA TRP A 200 19.88 4.29 -14.80
C TRP A 200 20.67 3.35 -15.70
N THR A 201 22.00 3.51 -15.76
CA THR A 201 22.89 2.64 -16.56
C THR A 201 22.86 1.18 -16.12
N THR A 202 22.44 0.92 -14.88
CA THR A 202 22.33 -0.43 -14.31
C THR A 202 20.86 -0.86 -14.19
N VAL A 203 19.98 0.03 -13.74
CA VAL A 203 18.57 -0.28 -13.45
C VAL A 203 17.79 -0.54 -14.73
N GLU A 204 17.90 0.31 -15.74
CA GLU A 204 17.12 0.15 -16.98
C GLU A 204 17.41 -1.16 -17.73
N PRO A 205 18.67 -1.60 -17.93
CA PRO A 205 18.95 -2.91 -18.50
C PRO A 205 18.35 -4.08 -17.70
N ARG A 206 18.35 -4.00 -16.37
CA ARG A 206 17.72 -5.01 -15.50
C ARG A 206 16.21 -5.04 -15.68
N VAL A 207 15.55 -3.87 -15.67
CA VAL A 207 14.09 -3.76 -15.91
C VAL A 207 13.71 -4.42 -17.22
N ARG A 208 14.47 -4.16 -18.29
CA ARG A 208 14.27 -4.78 -19.61
C ARG A 208 14.49 -6.29 -19.58
N ALA A 209 15.52 -6.76 -18.87
CA ALA A 209 15.78 -8.18 -18.71
C ALA A 209 14.65 -8.91 -17.94
N TYR A 210 14.08 -8.28 -16.92
CA TYR A 210 12.97 -8.84 -16.15
C TYR A 210 11.65 -8.88 -16.92
N ALA A 211 11.48 -8.00 -17.88
CA ALA A 211 10.35 -7.97 -18.81
C ALA A 211 10.50 -8.95 -19.98
N ALA A 212 11.70 -9.50 -20.22
CA ALA A 212 11.98 -10.34 -21.38
C ALA A 212 10.98 -11.50 -21.54
N GLY A 213 10.49 -11.70 -22.78
CA GLY A 213 9.50 -12.72 -23.10
C GLY A 213 8.05 -12.36 -22.78
N ALA A 214 7.76 -11.15 -22.26
CA ALA A 214 6.40 -10.71 -21.97
C ALA A 214 5.53 -10.66 -23.23
N GLN A 215 4.32 -11.23 -23.15
CA GLN A 215 3.37 -11.29 -24.25
C GLN A 215 2.22 -10.30 -24.04
N THR A 216 1.84 -10.01 -22.80
CA THR A 216 0.76 -9.10 -22.44
C THR A 216 1.29 -7.90 -21.62
N SER A 217 0.51 -6.83 -21.58
CA SER A 217 0.80 -5.67 -20.73
C SER A 217 1.00 -6.05 -19.26
N ALA A 218 0.22 -6.98 -18.74
CA ALA A 218 0.32 -7.42 -17.36
C ALA A 218 1.64 -8.16 -17.05
N ASP A 219 2.25 -8.79 -18.03
CA ASP A 219 3.51 -9.53 -17.84
C ASP A 219 4.70 -8.62 -17.53
N VAL A 220 4.62 -7.32 -17.87
CA VAL A 220 5.67 -6.34 -17.54
C VAL A 220 5.48 -5.64 -16.19
N TYR A 221 4.34 -5.81 -15.53
CA TYR A 221 4.08 -5.17 -14.23
C TYR A 221 5.12 -5.54 -13.14
N PRO A 222 5.60 -6.78 -13.05
CA PRO A 222 6.69 -7.10 -12.11
C PRO A 222 7.97 -6.30 -12.37
N ALA A 223 8.34 -6.12 -13.63
CA ALA A 223 9.51 -5.32 -14.01
C ALA A 223 9.32 -3.82 -13.69
N ILE A 224 8.09 -3.31 -13.89
CA ILE A 224 7.73 -1.94 -13.51
C ILE A 224 7.76 -1.77 -11.98
N ARG A 225 7.26 -2.73 -11.22
CA ARG A 225 7.35 -2.69 -9.74
C ARG A 225 8.79 -2.71 -9.25
N TYR A 226 9.67 -3.48 -9.90
CA TYR A 226 11.10 -3.42 -9.63
C TYR A 226 11.67 -2.02 -9.92
N LEU A 227 11.33 -1.41 -11.07
CA LEU A 227 11.73 -0.04 -11.38
C LEU A 227 11.31 0.95 -10.28
N LEU A 228 10.06 0.85 -9.81
CA LEU A 228 9.55 1.71 -8.75
C LEU A 228 10.26 1.46 -7.40
N SER A 229 10.63 0.21 -7.08
CA SER A 229 11.38 -0.10 -5.86
C SER A 229 12.78 0.52 -5.84
N GLU A 230 13.39 0.73 -7.00
CA GLU A 230 14.70 1.37 -7.13
C GLU A 230 14.67 2.89 -6.87
N LEU A 231 13.47 3.50 -6.82
CA LEU A 231 13.30 4.88 -6.35
C LEU A 231 13.52 5.01 -4.83
N GLY A 232 13.29 3.95 -4.06
CA GLY A 232 13.46 3.94 -2.61
C GLY A 232 12.55 4.92 -1.86
N ASP A 233 11.45 5.37 -2.47
CA ASP A 233 10.50 6.32 -1.86
C ASP A 233 9.37 5.63 -1.11
N HIS A 234 9.19 4.32 -1.28
CA HIS A 234 8.17 3.47 -0.64
C HIS A 234 6.72 3.92 -0.86
N HIS A 235 6.48 4.95 -1.66
CA HIS A 235 5.16 5.54 -1.90
C HIS A 235 4.74 5.47 -3.37
N SER A 236 5.69 5.30 -4.31
CA SER A 236 5.39 5.06 -5.72
C SER A 236 4.89 3.64 -5.95
N PHE A 237 3.79 3.48 -6.69
CA PHE A 237 3.24 2.16 -7.02
C PHE A 237 2.51 2.13 -8.36
N LEU A 238 2.32 0.93 -8.89
CA LEU A 238 1.52 0.64 -10.08
C LEU A 238 0.12 0.21 -9.67
N SER A 239 -0.89 0.90 -10.20
CA SER A 239 -2.31 0.56 -10.10
C SER A 239 -2.75 -0.14 -11.39
N PRO A 240 -3.15 -1.42 -11.35
CA PRO A 240 -3.68 -2.12 -12.52
C PRO A 240 -4.97 -1.51 -13.07
N PRO A 241 -5.38 -1.82 -14.31
CA PRO A 241 -6.56 -1.21 -14.96
C PRO A 241 -7.85 -1.34 -14.16
N SER A 242 -8.06 -2.50 -13.53
CA SER A 242 -9.26 -2.75 -12.71
C SER A 242 -9.33 -1.82 -11.50
N GLN A 243 -8.21 -1.63 -10.80
CA GLN A 243 -8.12 -0.73 -9.65
C GLN A 243 -8.22 0.73 -10.07
N THR A 244 -7.51 1.13 -11.13
CA THR A 244 -7.57 2.48 -11.69
C THR A 244 -9.00 2.85 -12.10
N THR A 245 -9.72 1.93 -12.74
CA THR A 245 -11.13 2.12 -13.10
C THR A 245 -12.01 2.26 -11.86
N ALA A 246 -11.85 1.39 -10.86
CA ALA A 246 -12.65 1.43 -9.63
C ALA A 246 -12.46 2.76 -8.87
N LEU A 247 -11.23 3.26 -8.78
CA LEU A 247 -10.92 4.56 -8.17
C LEU A 247 -11.59 5.71 -8.92
N ARG A 248 -11.57 5.67 -10.26
CA ARG A 248 -12.15 6.72 -11.12
C ARG A 248 -13.68 6.74 -11.10
N THR A 249 -14.30 5.57 -11.04
CA THR A 249 -15.77 5.43 -11.06
C THR A 249 -16.42 5.47 -9.68
N GLY A 250 -15.63 5.63 -8.61
CA GLY A 250 -16.15 5.62 -7.24
C GLY A 250 -16.68 4.25 -6.77
N SER A 251 -16.30 3.16 -7.45
CA SER A 251 -16.74 1.80 -7.09
C SER A 251 -15.99 1.22 -5.89
N VAL A 252 -15.10 1.99 -5.28
CA VAL A 252 -14.38 1.62 -4.06
C VAL A 252 -15.25 1.93 -2.84
N ARG A 253 -15.41 0.96 -1.95
CA ARG A 253 -16.11 1.18 -0.68
C ARG A 253 -15.18 1.90 0.29
N ASN A 254 -15.55 3.11 0.67
CA ASN A 254 -14.92 3.89 1.73
C ASN A 254 -15.59 3.63 3.08
N LEU A 255 -14.87 3.88 4.16
CA LEU A 255 -15.45 3.95 5.50
C LEU A 255 -16.11 5.32 5.68
N ASP A 256 -17.20 5.35 6.41
CA ASP A 256 -17.86 6.61 6.78
C ASP A 256 -17.09 7.28 7.94
N PRO A 257 -17.08 8.63 7.99
CA PRO A 257 -16.56 9.36 9.14
C PRO A 257 -17.43 9.13 10.37
N GLU A 258 -16.81 9.17 11.55
CA GLU A 258 -17.53 9.14 12.83
C GLU A 258 -17.37 10.48 13.55
N VAL A 259 -18.47 11.05 14.02
CA VAL A 259 -18.46 12.24 14.88
C VAL A 259 -19.39 11.99 16.07
N ARG A 260 -18.86 12.18 17.28
CA ARG A 260 -19.61 11.99 18.53
C ARG A 260 -19.13 12.92 19.63
N SER A 261 -19.99 13.18 20.60
CA SER A 261 -19.60 13.77 21.88
C SER A 261 -19.16 12.68 22.83
N MET A 262 -18.09 12.93 23.55
CA MET A 262 -17.62 12.09 24.65
C MET A 262 -18.21 12.58 25.97
N SER A 263 -18.23 11.69 26.98
CA SER A 263 -18.81 11.98 28.32
C SER A 263 -18.17 13.21 29.01
N ASP A 264 -16.95 13.58 28.60
CA ASP A 264 -16.18 14.68 29.20
C ASP A 264 -16.37 16.04 28.52
N GLY A 265 -17.40 16.18 27.67
CA GLY A 265 -17.64 17.41 26.92
C GLY A 265 -16.65 17.63 25.78
N VAL A 266 -15.88 16.63 25.39
CA VAL A 266 -14.94 16.63 24.27
C VAL A 266 -15.64 16.06 23.04
N GLY A 267 -15.49 16.73 21.89
CA GLY A 267 -15.92 16.19 20.59
C GLY A 267 -14.87 15.24 20.05
N TYR A 268 -15.32 14.19 19.37
CA TYR A 268 -14.45 13.21 18.71
C TYR A 268 -14.83 13.06 17.24
N VAL A 269 -13.84 13.13 16.38
CA VAL A 269 -13.98 12.97 14.92
C VAL A 269 -12.97 11.93 14.47
N MET A 270 -13.43 10.77 14.00
CA MET A 270 -12.59 9.81 13.30
C MET A 270 -12.63 10.11 11.80
N VAL A 271 -11.47 10.30 11.21
CA VAL A 271 -11.29 10.57 9.78
C VAL A 271 -10.70 9.32 9.13
N PRO A 272 -11.48 8.56 8.38
CA PRO A 272 -10.93 7.43 7.60
C PRO A 272 -10.30 7.93 6.31
N GLY A 273 -9.36 7.17 5.77
CA GLY A 273 -8.82 7.42 4.43
C GLY A 273 -9.93 7.32 3.37
N TYR A 274 -9.84 8.12 2.33
CA TYR A 274 -10.81 8.14 1.25
C TYR A 274 -10.18 7.73 -0.08
N GLN A 275 -10.76 6.73 -0.76
CA GLN A 275 -10.31 6.25 -2.05
C GLN A 275 -11.27 6.69 -3.16
N GLY A 276 -10.73 7.29 -4.24
CA GLY A 276 -11.49 7.65 -5.42
C GLY A 276 -11.49 9.14 -5.76
N TRP A 277 -11.94 9.43 -7.00
CA TRP A 277 -11.93 10.79 -7.58
C TRP A 277 -13.28 11.20 -8.19
N GLU A 278 -14.33 10.41 -7.99
CA GLU A 278 -15.66 10.75 -8.54
C GLU A 278 -16.21 11.98 -7.79
N PRO A 279 -16.48 13.12 -8.50
CA PRO A 279 -16.78 14.41 -7.85
C PRO A 279 -18.03 14.42 -6.97
N SER A 280 -19.06 13.65 -7.31
CA SER A 280 -20.30 13.60 -6.50
C SER A 280 -20.03 12.86 -5.18
N ALA A 281 -19.25 11.77 -5.22
CA ALA A 281 -18.91 11.01 -4.04
C ALA A 281 -17.97 11.81 -3.09
N LEU A 282 -17.06 12.63 -3.63
CA LEU A 282 -16.24 13.55 -2.81
C LEU A 282 -17.13 14.53 -2.02
N ARG A 283 -18.15 15.11 -2.68
CA ARG A 283 -19.09 16.05 -2.03
C ARG A 283 -19.92 15.36 -0.94
N VAL A 284 -20.40 14.15 -1.21
CA VAL A 284 -21.18 13.37 -0.24
C VAL A 284 -20.34 13.10 1.00
N TYR A 285 -19.11 12.60 0.83
CA TYR A 285 -18.20 12.29 1.95
C TYR A 285 -17.90 13.54 2.79
N ALA A 286 -17.52 14.67 2.17
CA ALA A 286 -17.25 15.90 2.89
C ALA A 286 -18.52 16.46 3.58
N GLY A 287 -19.68 16.34 2.93
CA GLY A 287 -20.97 16.76 3.49
C GLY A 287 -21.39 15.95 4.72
N GLN A 288 -21.05 14.67 4.78
CA GLN A 288 -21.30 13.83 5.96
C GLN A 288 -20.62 14.40 7.23
N PHE A 289 -19.37 14.84 7.14
CA PHE A 289 -18.70 15.51 8.27
C PHE A 289 -19.48 16.73 8.75
N HIS A 290 -19.91 17.60 7.82
CA HIS A 290 -20.62 18.82 8.18
C HIS A 290 -21.96 18.52 8.86
N GLN A 291 -22.72 17.54 8.37
CA GLN A 291 -23.97 17.12 8.99
C GLN A 291 -23.76 16.55 10.39
N LEU A 292 -22.80 15.65 10.55
CA LEU A 292 -22.49 15.04 11.84
C LEU A 292 -21.97 16.09 12.84
N LEU A 293 -21.10 17.01 12.42
CA LEU A 293 -20.60 18.10 13.25
C LEU A 293 -21.72 19.02 13.72
N ASP A 294 -22.65 19.39 12.85
CA ASP A 294 -23.83 20.22 13.22
C ASP A 294 -24.68 19.56 14.30
N THR A 295 -24.85 18.24 14.23
CA THR A 295 -25.61 17.47 15.22
C THR A 295 -24.96 17.46 16.58
N VAL A 296 -23.62 17.37 16.62
CA VAL A 296 -22.87 17.08 17.87
C VAL A 296 -22.33 18.36 18.53
N ARG A 297 -22.03 19.43 17.76
CA ARG A 297 -21.28 20.59 18.24
C ARG A 297 -21.84 21.26 19.50
N ALA A 298 -23.16 21.28 19.66
CA ALA A 298 -23.81 21.94 20.80
C ALA A 298 -23.55 21.23 22.14
N SER A 299 -23.16 19.95 22.11
CA SER A 299 -22.80 19.15 23.30
C SER A 299 -21.29 19.12 23.57
N VAL A 300 -20.48 19.88 22.82
CA VAL A 300 -19.02 19.93 22.97
C VAL A 300 -18.60 21.28 23.58
N GLU A 301 -17.96 21.20 24.74
CA GLU A 301 -17.55 22.38 25.53
C GLU A 301 -16.04 22.55 25.59
N CYS A 302 -15.26 21.45 25.57
CA CYS A 302 -13.82 21.46 25.88
C CYS A 302 -12.91 21.48 24.67
N GLY A 303 -13.43 21.25 23.47
CA GLY A 303 -12.63 21.13 22.23
C GLY A 303 -12.79 19.78 21.57
N TRP A 304 -11.95 19.47 20.57
CA TRP A 304 -12.17 18.35 19.66
C TRP A 304 -10.91 17.49 19.52
N ILE A 305 -11.11 16.18 19.45
CA ILE A 305 -10.13 15.20 19.04
C ILE A 305 -10.39 14.90 17.57
N ILE A 306 -9.36 15.04 16.72
CA ILE A 306 -9.35 14.60 15.32
C ILE A 306 -8.46 13.37 15.25
N ASP A 307 -9.07 12.20 15.09
CA ASP A 307 -8.36 10.91 15.09
C ASP A 307 -8.03 10.46 13.66
N LEU A 308 -6.76 10.50 13.31
CA LEU A 308 -6.21 10.10 12.02
C LEU A 308 -5.53 8.72 12.07
N ARG A 309 -5.57 8.01 13.18
CA ARG A 309 -4.84 6.74 13.37
C ARG A 309 -5.32 5.62 12.43
N GLN A 310 -6.52 5.74 11.85
CA GLN A 310 -7.06 4.82 10.84
C GLN A 310 -7.02 5.39 9.42
N ASP A 311 -6.47 6.57 9.22
CA ASP A 311 -6.34 7.21 7.92
C ASP A 311 -5.11 6.69 7.18
N VAL A 312 -5.30 5.67 6.36
CA VAL A 312 -4.24 5.05 5.54
C VAL A 312 -3.98 5.79 4.22
N GLY A 313 -4.57 6.98 4.06
CA GLY A 313 -4.39 7.81 2.88
C GLY A 313 -5.48 7.68 1.81
N GLY A 314 -5.15 8.11 0.61
CA GLY A 314 -6.05 8.16 -0.55
C GLY A 314 -6.16 9.56 -1.14
N ASN A 315 -7.35 10.11 -1.22
CA ASN A 315 -7.61 11.47 -1.71
C ASN A 315 -7.80 12.44 -0.54
N MET A 316 -6.85 13.32 -0.30
CA MET A 316 -6.90 14.28 0.80
C MET A 316 -8.02 15.33 0.69
N TRP A 317 -8.46 15.65 -0.53
CA TRP A 317 -9.33 16.78 -0.77
C TRP A 317 -10.71 16.68 -0.10
N PRO A 318 -11.44 15.54 -0.16
CA PRO A 318 -12.72 15.41 0.56
C PRO A 318 -12.52 15.37 2.08
N MET A 319 -11.38 14.86 2.60
CA MET A 319 -11.07 14.91 4.02
C MET A 319 -10.86 16.35 4.50
N LEU A 320 -10.01 17.12 3.79
CA LEU A 320 -9.80 18.54 4.09
C LEU A 320 -11.09 19.36 3.95
N ALA A 321 -11.93 19.04 2.95
CA ALA A 321 -13.22 19.71 2.79
C ALA A 321 -14.18 19.41 3.94
N GLY A 322 -14.23 18.16 4.41
CA GLY A 322 -15.02 17.77 5.58
C GLY A 322 -14.54 18.46 6.87
N LEU A 323 -13.24 18.67 6.99
CA LEU A 323 -12.60 19.34 8.12
C LEU A 323 -12.52 20.87 7.97
N LYS A 324 -13.06 21.45 6.88
CA LYS A 324 -13.08 22.90 6.64
C LYS A 324 -13.57 23.70 7.84
N PRO A 325 -14.59 23.27 8.61
CA PRO A 325 -15.02 24.00 9.82
C PRO A 325 -13.90 24.29 10.82
N PHE A 326 -12.93 23.39 10.94
CA PHE A 326 -11.76 23.57 11.82
C PHE A 326 -10.60 24.31 11.13
N LEU A 327 -10.43 24.13 9.82
CA LEU A 327 -9.26 24.60 9.08
C LEU A 327 -9.43 26.02 8.51
N GLY A 328 -10.69 26.47 8.33
CA GLY A 328 -11.02 27.75 7.71
C GLY A 328 -10.62 27.84 6.24
N ASP A 329 -10.40 29.08 5.77
CA ASP A 329 -10.03 29.39 4.39
C ASP A 329 -8.52 29.68 4.22
N ALA A 330 -7.74 29.59 5.29
CA ALA A 330 -6.30 29.85 5.26
C ALA A 330 -5.55 28.84 4.36
N ALA A 331 -4.35 29.21 3.96
CA ALA A 331 -3.39 28.24 3.38
C ALA A 331 -3.06 27.16 4.39
N LEU A 332 -3.08 25.90 3.96
CA LEU A 332 -2.83 24.71 4.81
C LEU A 332 -1.44 24.13 4.61
N GLY A 333 -0.94 24.19 3.39
CA GLY A 333 0.35 23.65 2.98
C GLY A 333 0.54 23.78 1.48
N THR A 334 1.63 23.17 0.97
CA THR A 334 1.99 23.12 -0.46
C THR A 334 2.61 21.79 -0.80
N PHE A 335 2.66 21.47 -2.10
CA PHE A 335 3.50 20.41 -2.63
C PHE A 335 4.78 21.03 -3.20
N GLU A 336 5.94 20.54 -2.75
CA GLU A 336 7.26 21.02 -3.14
C GLU A 336 7.94 19.99 -4.06
N SER A 337 7.91 20.23 -5.38
CA SER A 337 8.64 19.42 -6.37
C SER A 337 10.08 19.90 -6.54
N LEU A 338 10.87 19.23 -7.38
CA LEU A 338 12.25 19.63 -7.65
C LEU A 338 12.37 21.01 -8.29
N SER A 339 11.34 21.48 -9.01
CA SER A 339 11.41 22.72 -9.80
C SER A 339 10.47 23.81 -9.33
N LYS A 340 9.45 23.50 -8.55
CA LYS A 340 8.41 24.46 -8.16
C LYS A 340 7.59 23.99 -6.95
N SER A 341 7.03 24.97 -6.23
CA SER A 341 5.96 24.76 -5.27
C SER A 341 4.59 24.80 -5.95
N SER A 342 3.63 24.00 -5.48
CA SER A 342 2.25 24.11 -5.91
C SER A 342 1.58 25.39 -5.38
N PRO A 343 0.41 25.78 -5.91
CA PRO A 343 -0.48 26.68 -5.18
C PRO A 343 -0.80 26.11 -3.78
N PRO A 344 -1.01 27.00 -2.79
CA PRO A 344 -1.33 26.56 -1.42
C PRO A 344 -2.61 25.70 -1.38
N TRP A 345 -2.60 24.64 -0.56
CA TRP A 345 -3.80 23.88 -0.27
C TRP A 345 -4.81 24.74 0.49
N ARG A 346 -6.08 24.55 0.15
CA ARG A 346 -7.21 25.16 0.87
C ARG A 346 -8.27 24.13 1.13
N ALA A 347 -8.86 24.15 2.31
CA ALA A 347 -9.98 23.28 2.65
C ALA A 347 -11.16 23.54 1.69
N GLY A 348 -11.69 22.48 1.09
CA GLY A 348 -12.76 22.55 0.10
C GLY A 348 -12.33 22.78 -1.35
N ALA A 349 -11.03 22.95 -1.63
CA ALA A 349 -10.53 23.06 -3.00
C ALA A 349 -10.94 21.84 -3.85
N GLY A 350 -11.57 22.07 -5.00
CA GLY A 350 -11.96 21.01 -5.94
C GLY A 350 -13.16 20.15 -5.52
N VAL A 351 -13.70 20.31 -4.30
CA VAL A 351 -14.83 19.50 -3.80
C VAL A 351 -16.17 20.21 -3.91
N GLY A 352 -16.20 21.53 -3.69
CA GLY A 352 -17.41 22.36 -3.90
C GLY A 352 -18.50 22.20 -2.84
N VAL A 353 -18.14 21.78 -1.61
CA VAL A 353 -19.05 21.73 -0.46
C VAL A 353 -18.72 22.85 0.52
N GLN A 354 -19.74 23.48 1.11
CA GLN A 354 -19.57 24.51 2.12
C GLN A 354 -20.26 24.09 3.43
N PRO A 355 -19.59 24.29 4.58
CA PRO A 355 -20.23 24.08 5.88
C PRO A 355 -21.32 25.13 6.14
N SER A 356 -22.27 24.78 7.01
CA SER A 356 -23.24 25.75 7.52
C SER A 356 -22.53 26.85 8.34
N SER A 357 -23.13 28.05 8.40
CA SER A 357 -22.58 29.15 9.21
C SER A 357 -22.50 28.82 10.71
N SER A 358 -23.33 27.88 11.19
CA SER A 358 -23.30 27.40 12.57
C SER A 358 -21.98 26.70 12.94
N LEU A 359 -21.25 26.15 11.98
CA LEU A 359 -19.97 25.48 12.17
C LEU A 359 -18.76 26.44 12.20
N ALA A 360 -18.96 27.73 11.87
CA ALA A 360 -17.86 28.71 11.84
C ALA A 360 -17.12 28.86 13.18
N VAL A 361 -17.80 28.59 14.29
CA VAL A 361 -17.20 28.62 15.63
C VAL A 361 -16.06 27.60 15.81
N LEU A 362 -16.05 26.52 15.03
CA LEU A 362 -15.05 25.45 15.11
C LEU A 362 -13.67 25.88 14.60
N GLU A 363 -13.59 26.93 13.80
CA GLU A 363 -12.30 27.48 13.34
C GLU A 363 -11.43 27.96 14.50
N SER A 364 -12.04 28.42 15.59
CA SER A 364 -11.34 28.85 16.80
C SER A 364 -11.25 27.78 17.90
N ALA A 365 -11.77 26.58 17.67
CA ALA A 365 -11.81 25.51 18.66
C ALA A 365 -10.40 24.99 19.01
N TRP A 366 -10.25 24.47 20.22
CA TRP A 366 -9.09 23.67 20.62
C TRP A 366 -9.17 22.30 19.93
N VAL A 367 -8.05 21.86 19.35
CA VAL A 367 -7.98 20.61 18.58
C VAL A 367 -6.79 19.77 19.01
N ALA A 368 -7.04 18.54 19.41
CA ALA A 368 -6.04 17.50 19.59
C ALA A 368 -6.06 16.56 18.37
N VAL A 369 -4.93 16.38 17.68
CA VAL A 369 -4.80 15.49 16.53
C VAL A 369 -4.15 14.19 16.97
N LEU A 370 -4.78 13.05 16.73
CA LEU A 370 -4.18 11.74 17.03
C LEU A 370 -3.56 11.14 15.79
N THR A 371 -2.29 10.74 15.91
CA THR A 371 -1.52 10.07 14.84
C THR A 371 -1.00 8.72 15.29
N GLY A 372 -0.63 7.89 14.32
CA GLY A 372 -0.03 6.59 14.58
C GLY A 372 0.60 5.98 13.32
N PRO A 373 1.20 4.77 13.42
CA PRO A 373 1.93 4.14 12.31
C PRO A 373 1.09 3.84 11.07
N ARG A 374 -0.23 3.90 11.17
CA ARG A 374 -1.15 3.74 10.05
C ARG A 374 -1.64 5.06 9.47
N THR A 375 -1.35 6.20 10.10
CA THR A 375 -1.56 7.52 9.52
C THR A 375 -0.58 7.68 8.36
N ALA A 376 -1.07 7.63 7.11
CA ALA A 376 -0.21 7.50 5.95
C ALA A 376 -0.68 8.39 4.79
N SER A 377 0.26 8.89 3.97
CA SER A 377 -0.03 9.59 2.71
C SER A 377 -1.00 10.76 2.95
N SER A 378 -2.20 10.74 2.35
CA SER A 378 -3.20 11.81 2.58
C SER A 378 -3.60 12.00 4.05
N GLY A 379 -3.48 10.97 4.91
CA GLY A 379 -3.63 11.13 6.37
C GLY A 379 -2.50 11.98 6.97
N GLU A 380 -1.30 11.89 6.40
CA GLU A 380 -0.17 12.76 6.76
C GLU A 380 -0.39 14.17 6.24
N ALA A 381 -0.94 14.34 5.03
CA ALA A 381 -1.35 15.65 4.50
C ALA A 381 -2.40 16.33 5.40
N VAL A 382 -3.38 15.57 5.91
CA VAL A 382 -4.35 16.09 6.90
C VAL A 382 -3.65 16.46 8.20
N THR A 383 -2.71 15.66 8.68
CA THR A 383 -1.87 15.99 9.86
C THR A 383 -1.12 17.31 9.64
N ILE A 384 -0.49 17.47 8.47
CA ILE A 384 0.24 18.70 8.07
C ILE A 384 -0.69 19.91 8.01
N ALA A 385 -1.93 19.73 7.53
CA ALA A 385 -2.91 20.82 7.46
C ALA A 385 -3.26 21.41 8.86
N PHE A 386 -3.08 20.65 9.92
CA PHE A 386 -3.25 21.11 11.30
C PHE A 386 -1.96 21.73 11.91
N ARG A 387 -0.80 21.54 11.28
CA ARG A 387 0.46 22.16 11.76
C ARG A 387 0.40 23.68 11.62
N GLY A 388 0.88 24.38 12.64
CA GLY A 388 0.85 25.83 12.70
C GLY A 388 -0.55 26.45 12.89
N ARG A 389 -1.61 25.63 13.08
CA ARG A 389 -2.93 26.14 13.47
C ARG A 389 -2.92 26.49 14.96
N PRO A 390 -3.40 27.68 15.38
CA PRO A 390 -3.52 28.01 16.80
C PRO A 390 -4.38 26.98 17.57
N ARG A 391 -4.12 26.83 18.87
CA ARG A 391 -4.89 25.94 19.77
C ARG A 391 -4.93 24.48 19.29
N THR A 392 -3.82 24.02 18.70
CA THR A 392 -3.72 22.67 18.15
C THR A 392 -2.48 21.98 18.70
N ARG A 393 -2.59 20.70 19.06
CA ARG A 393 -1.49 19.84 19.49
C ARG A 393 -1.74 18.41 19.04
N SER A 394 -0.70 17.70 18.63
CA SER A 394 -0.79 16.30 18.20
C SER A 394 -0.26 15.33 19.25
N PHE A 395 -0.87 14.14 19.31
CA PHE A 395 -0.61 13.08 20.29
C PHE A 395 -0.55 11.71 19.61
N GLY A 396 0.14 10.76 20.22
CA GLY A 396 0.19 9.38 19.80
C GLY A 396 1.56 8.95 19.34
N LEU A 397 1.64 8.22 18.23
CA LEU A 397 2.87 7.68 17.66
C LEU A 397 3.21 8.39 16.33
N PRO A 398 4.49 8.29 15.88
CA PRO A 398 4.89 8.76 14.56
C PRO A 398 4.04 8.13 13.45
N THR A 399 3.86 8.86 12.36
CA THR A 399 3.13 8.43 11.17
C THR A 399 3.90 7.40 10.34
N ALA A 400 3.33 6.94 9.23
CA ALA A 400 3.93 5.93 8.35
C ALA A 400 5.22 6.39 7.67
N GLY A 401 5.37 7.69 7.39
CA GLY A 401 6.54 8.24 6.68
C GLY A 401 6.32 8.39 5.17
N LEU A 402 5.09 8.57 4.74
CA LEU A 402 4.69 8.79 3.35
C LEU A 402 4.17 10.22 3.14
N SER A 403 4.77 11.20 3.81
CA SER A 403 4.41 12.63 3.73
C SER A 403 4.92 13.29 2.44
N THR A 404 4.55 12.66 1.33
CA THR A 404 4.89 13.03 -0.05
C THR A 404 3.63 13.01 -0.93
N SER A 405 3.70 13.62 -2.09
CA SER A 405 2.59 13.67 -3.04
C SER A 405 2.85 12.78 -4.26
N ASN A 406 1.85 11.97 -4.60
CA ASN A 406 1.86 11.19 -5.82
C ASN A 406 1.13 11.89 -6.97
N GLY A 407 1.82 12.01 -8.12
CA GLY A 407 1.19 12.28 -9.40
C GLY A 407 0.63 10.98 -10.00
N THR A 408 -0.49 11.07 -10.70
CA THR A 408 -1.09 9.92 -11.41
C THR A 408 -0.79 10.01 -12.90
N PHE A 409 -0.16 8.97 -13.45
CA PHE A 409 0.24 8.88 -14.84
C PHE A 409 -0.39 7.65 -15.49
N ALA A 410 -1.23 7.87 -16.50
CA ALA A 410 -1.87 6.78 -17.24
C ALA A 410 -0.86 6.01 -18.08
N LEU A 411 -1.01 4.68 -18.11
CA LEU A 411 -0.30 3.79 -19.01
C LEU A 411 -1.22 3.38 -20.19
N PRO A 412 -0.64 2.94 -21.33
CA PRO A 412 -1.40 2.64 -22.55
C PRO A 412 -2.49 1.58 -22.40
N ASP A 413 -2.34 0.66 -21.45
CA ASP A 413 -3.28 -0.43 -21.18
C ASP A 413 -4.39 -0.09 -20.16
N GLY A 414 -4.44 1.17 -19.70
CA GLY A 414 -5.39 1.63 -18.68
C GLY A 414 -4.94 1.45 -17.25
N ALA A 415 -3.76 0.88 -17.00
CA ALA A 415 -3.09 0.96 -15.72
C ALA A 415 -2.62 2.40 -15.43
N ALA A 416 -2.18 2.68 -14.22
CA ALA A 416 -1.58 3.96 -13.87
C ALA A 416 -0.37 3.78 -12.96
N LEU A 417 0.62 4.65 -13.11
CA LEU A 417 1.65 4.88 -12.11
C LEU A 417 1.18 5.98 -11.17
N LEU A 418 1.14 5.68 -9.88
CA LEU A 418 1.06 6.67 -8.83
C LEU A 418 2.49 6.89 -8.37
N LEU A 419 3.07 8.02 -8.78
CA LEU A 419 4.50 8.27 -8.69
C LEU A 419 4.77 9.45 -7.77
N THR A 420 5.61 9.28 -6.77
CA THR A 420 6.05 10.36 -5.89
C THR A 420 6.76 11.44 -6.70
N THR A 421 6.18 12.65 -6.71
CA THR A 421 6.66 13.80 -7.50
C THR A 421 7.01 15.01 -6.67
N ALA A 422 6.57 15.06 -5.40
CA ALA A 422 6.81 16.18 -4.51
C ALA A 422 6.84 15.73 -3.05
N VAL A 423 7.45 16.52 -2.18
CA VAL A 423 7.26 16.45 -0.73
C VAL A 423 6.16 17.41 -0.32
N GLU A 424 5.57 17.18 0.84
CA GLU A 424 4.60 18.06 1.46
C GLU A 424 5.29 19.11 2.32
N ALA A 425 4.73 20.32 2.37
CA ALA A 425 5.16 21.38 3.29
C ALA A 425 3.94 21.99 3.97
N ASP A 426 4.08 22.34 5.25
CA ASP A 426 3.02 23.01 6.00
C ASP A 426 2.93 24.51 5.68
N ARG A 427 1.94 25.18 6.28
CA ARG A 427 1.69 26.61 6.09
C ARG A 427 2.83 27.52 6.56
N THR A 428 3.80 27.00 7.33
CA THR A 428 4.99 27.74 7.79
C THR A 428 6.17 27.54 6.85
N GLY A 429 6.05 26.66 5.84
CA GLY A 429 7.10 26.29 4.90
C GLY A 429 8.00 25.14 5.38
N ARG A 430 7.71 24.51 6.51
CA ARG A 430 8.43 23.31 6.95
C ARG A 430 8.11 22.15 5.99
N ARG A 431 9.15 21.59 5.40
CA ARG A 431 9.06 20.42 4.49
C ARG A 431 9.06 19.11 5.26
N TYR A 432 8.33 18.16 4.74
CA TYR A 432 8.22 16.79 5.22
C TYR A 432 8.79 15.82 4.15
N GLY A 433 8.43 14.59 4.13
CA GLY A 433 8.93 13.57 3.19
C GLY A 433 9.28 12.27 3.90
N ASP A 434 9.11 12.26 5.23
CA ASP A 434 9.33 11.13 6.12
C ASP A 434 8.26 11.17 7.24
N LYS A 435 8.46 10.40 8.31
CA LYS A 435 7.55 10.32 9.46
C LYS A 435 7.29 11.69 10.09
N ILE A 436 6.05 11.91 10.46
CA ILE A 436 5.63 13.09 11.21
C ILE A 436 5.54 12.70 12.69
N GLU A 437 6.43 13.28 13.49
CA GLU A 437 6.41 13.08 14.93
C GLU A 437 5.23 13.84 15.55
N PRO A 438 4.48 13.26 16.51
CA PRO A 438 3.49 13.99 17.28
C PRO A 438 4.18 15.00 18.22
N ASP A 439 3.45 16.06 18.62
CA ASP A 439 3.96 17.02 19.61
C ASP A 439 4.11 16.38 21.00
N GLN A 440 3.36 15.34 21.27
CA GLN A 440 3.47 14.51 22.46
C GLN A 440 3.41 13.04 22.09
N LEU A 441 4.52 12.35 22.26
CA LEU A 441 4.59 10.90 22.10
C LEU A 441 3.76 10.23 23.20
N VAL A 442 2.87 9.32 22.80
CA VAL A 442 2.06 8.50 23.70
C VAL A 442 2.05 7.07 23.17
N GLU A 443 2.66 6.18 23.92
CA GLU A 443 2.72 4.75 23.55
C GLU A 443 1.36 4.07 23.79
N ASN A 444 1.04 3.12 22.93
CA ASN A 444 -0.15 2.28 23.10
C ASN A 444 0.09 1.26 24.21
N ASP A 445 -0.83 1.21 25.16
CA ASP A 445 -0.88 0.18 26.19
C ASP A 445 -2.28 -0.45 26.18
N PRO A 446 -2.46 -1.60 25.51
CA PRO A 446 -3.77 -2.24 25.39
C PRO A 446 -4.43 -2.58 26.74
N ALA A 447 -3.64 -2.67 27.82
CA ALA A 447 -4.15 -2.94 29.16
C ALA A 447 -4.75 -1.70 29.85
N LYS A 448 -4.48 -0.50 29.32
CA LYS A 448 -4.90 0.78 29.92
C LYS A 448 -5.95 1.55 29.09
N GLY A 449 -6.64 0.89 28.18
CA GLY A 449 -7.60 1.57 27.29
C GLY A 449 -6.93 2.28 26.12
N ASP A 450 -7.23 3.57 25.91
CA ASP A 450 -6.63 4.39 24.84
C ASP A 450 -5.86 5.59 25.41
N PRO A 451 -4.56 5.41 25.73
CA PRO A 451 -3.75 6.45 26.37
C PRO A 451 -3.64 7.74 25.54
N ALA A 452 -3.71 7.64 24.20
CA ALA A 452 -3.66 8.82 23.35
C ALA A 452 -4.93 9.67 23.45
N ILE A 453 -6.11 9.05 23.49
CA ILE A 453 -7.38 9.74 23.76
C ILE A 453 -7.35 10.36 25.17
N GLU A 454 -6.86 9.65 26.17
CA GLU A 454 -6.77 10.16 27.55
C GLU A 454 -5.86 11.40 27.61
N ALA A 455 -4.66 11.35 27.05
CA ALA A 455 -3.71 12.48 27.03
C ALA A 455 -4.29 13.69 26.29
N ALA A 456 -4.92 13.46 25.14
CA ALA A 456 -5.60 14.49 24.37
C ALA A 456 -6.75 15.14 25.16
N THR A 457 -7.58 14.33 25.80
CA THR A 457 -8.71 14.80 26.64
C THR A 457 -8.21 15.62 27.82
N GLN A 458 -7.17 15.18 28.52
CA GLN A 458 -6.56 15.93 29.63
C GLN A 458 -6.05 17.30 29.16
N TRP A 459 -5.35 17.35 28.03
CA TRP A 459 -4.86 18.60 27.47
C TRP A 459 -5.99 19.55 27.07
N LEU A 460 -7.05 19.06 26.42
CA LEU A 460 -8.21 19.85 26.06
C LEU A 460 -8.93 20.42 27.29
N ARG A 461 -9.12 19.61 28.33
CA ARG A 461 -9.74 20.04 29.60
C ARG A 461 -8.89 21.02 30.40
N ALA A 462 -7.59 21.01 30.23
CA ALA A 462 -6.69 22.00 30.82
C ALA A 462 -6.77 23.37 30.12
N SER A 463 -7.45 23.48 28.95
CA SER A 463 -7.67 24.74 28.26
C SER A 463 -8.56 25.69 29.08
N SER A 464 -8.41 27.01 28.90
CA SER A 464 -9.15 28.02 29.66
C SER A 464 -10.69 27.94 29.47
N THR A 465 -11.12 27.49 28.30
CA THR A 465 -12.54 27.37 27.96
C THR A 465 -13.27 26.22 28.68
N CYS A 466 -12.57 25.13 28.96
CA CYS A 466 -13.14 23.97 29.62
C CYS A 466 -13.28 24.16 31.15
N ARG A 467 -12.50 25.01 31.77
CA ARG A 467 -12.55 25.26 33.21
C ARG A 467 -13.80 26.02 33.68
N ALA A 468 -14.46 26.73 32.77
CA ALA A 468 -15.63 27.56 33.11
C ALA A 468 -16.94 26.72 33.26
N GLY A 469 -17.01 25.51 32.72
CA GLY A 469 -18.19 24.62 32.78
C GLY A 469 -18.21 23.60 33.94
N ALA A 470 -17.13 23.47 34.70
CA ALA A 470 -17.05 22.54 35.84
C ALA A 470 -17.51 23.21 37.16
N LYS A 471 -18.79 23.61 37.20
CA LYS A 471 -19.47 23.98 38.45
C LYS A 471 -20.68 23.09 38.65
#